data_bd470a8582d8004171b849e88ba1c7c4
#
_entry.id   bd470a8582d8004171b849e88ba1c7c4
#
_cell.length_a   1.000
_cell.length_b   1.000
_cell.length_c   1.000
_cell.angle_alpha   90.00
_cell.angle_beta   90.00
_cell.angle_gamma   90.00
#
_symmetry.space_group_name_H-M   'P 1'
#
loop_
_entity.id
_entity.type
_entity.pdbx_description
1 polymer ?
#
loop_
_entity_poly.entity_id
_entity_poly.type
_entity_poly.pdbx_seq_one_letter_code
_entity_poly.pdbx_strand_id
1 'polypeptide(L)'
;VSTYREIVGKKIKKLSSDPSSGMDGEMWYNSTTGTLRGLAVSSAWSSAAPLSTTREGAGAFGTQTTAVICGGETPPVSGATEEYDGTGFSAGGTMNTARYRLQGTAGTATAGIVFGGLEPSTSNKTETYNGTAWTTSPYTLNTARWCAGAGTQTSALAFGGGPGYKNESEEFDGEGWTSTPTLNTSRNSLSGAGANAEECLAFGGETSSPPAVATNATESWNGTSWTEVNNLNTARYGGFGAGTQTAALLAGGIVGPGTMQSATETWDGTNWTTSPASLATARGRLSVAGSSTAAIAMAGQTPSITTATEEYNSSTNTITAAAWAAGGNLSTARAAIRGAGIQTAAWGVGGETSPGPTTNATEEYDGTSWTGGGNFPANTRNSFTYGTLTAGLSAGGNSAPGQTPYNSASAEYDGSSWTASPGSLSPAKAYGAPSGVQTSALATGGDGPPNPTSPFAQIGVQSYNGSSWSSETDYPTNIYGATGAGVSETAAVVWGGTAPYPGTPNPNTADYNGSAWTVVAKSIVDVGASNQRDVQGTNQAPSSLCGSMGGNSGAVGFYQWNDTVWSTLPNMGTGGDRGGAGTLTAAIAFGGYHPGTPRLTATEEYSEGTSTANIDNFTTS
;
A
#
# COMPACT_ATOMS: atom_id res chain seq x y z
N VAL A 1 -6.12 -12.06 7.22
CA VAL A 1 -4.65 -12.08 7.40
C VAL A 1 -4.20 -13.51 7.25
N SER A 2 -3.64 -13.85 6.08
CA SER A 2 -3.09 -15.20 5.84
C SER A 2 -1.96 -15.47 6.84
N THR A 3 -2.05 -16.58 7.54
CA THR A 3 -1.01 -16.95 8.51
C THR A 3 0.22 -17.47 7.77
N TYR A 4 1.41 -17.30 8.33
CA TYR A 4 2.69 -17.76 7.79
C TYR A 4 2.68 -19.23 7.32
N ARG A 5 1.81 -20.07 7.88
CA ARG A 5 1.61 -21.48 7.48
C ARG A 5 1.03 -21.65 6.07
N GLU A 6 0.29 -20.69 5.55
CA GLU A 6 -0.33 -20.77 4.21
C GLU A 6 0.65 -20.43 3.09
N ILE A 7 1.76 -19.76 3.41
CA ILE A 7 2.81 -19.39 2.45
C ILE A 7 3.87 -20.49 2.32
N VAL A 8 4.02 -21.35 3.34
CA VAL A 8 5.01 -22.44 3.37
C VAL A 8 4.65 -23.51 2.33
N GLY A 9 5.49 -23.66 1.32
CA GLY A 9 5.37 -24.70 0.26
C GLY A 9 4.81 -24.19 -1.07
N LYS A 10 4.38 -22.95 -1.21
CA LYS A 10 4.04 -22.35 -2.51
C LYS A 10 5.28 -21.70 -3.12
N LYS A 11 5.61 -22.05 -4.37
CA LYS A 11 6.69 -21.39 -5.11
C LYS A 11 6.27 -19.96 -5.42
N ILE A 12 7.04 -18.98 -4.96
CA ILE A 12 6.88 -17.57 -5.39
C ILE A 12 7.18 -17.50 -6.89
N LYS A 13 6.25 -16.95 -7.66
CA LYS A 13 6.45 -16.75 -9.10
C LYS A 13 7.61 -15.77 -9.32
N LYS A 14 8.51 -16.07 -10.26
CA LYS A 14 9.54 -15.14 -10.71
C LYS A 14 9.08 -14.55 -12.02
N LEU A 15 8.82 -13.26 -12.05
CA LEU A 15 8.34 -12.50 -13.21
C LEU A 15 9.36 -11.42 -13.59
N SER A 16 9.42 -11.05 -14.86
CA SER A 16 10.25 -9.92 -15.35
C SER A 16 9.53 -8.58 -15.25
N SER A 17 8.20 -8.58 -15.07
CA SER A 17 7.36 -7.40 -14.87
C SER A 17 6.25 -7.73 -13.88
N ASP A 18 5.60 -6.72 -13.35
CA ASP A 18 4.42 -6.93 -12.51
C ASP A 18 3.26 -7.47 -13.36
N PRO A 19 2.45 -8.40 -12.83
CA PRO A 19 1.27 -8.87 -13.55
C PRO A 19 0.26 -7.73 -13.71
N SER A 20 -0.39 -7.66 -14.87
CA SER A 20 -1.46 -6.69 -15.14
C SER A 20 -2.76 -7.01 -14.39
N SER A 21 -2.90 -8.24 -13.90
CA SER A 21 -4.04 -8.71 -13.09
C SER A 21 -3.55 -9.76 -12.10
N GLY A 22 -4.20 -9.89 -10.96
CA GLY A 22 -3.88 -10.88 -9.94
C GLY A 22 -4.90 -10.87 -8.81
N MET A 23 -4.81 -11.85 -7.91
CA MET A 23 -5.69 -11.95 -6.74
C MET A 23 -5.08 -11.24 -5.53
N ASP A 24 -5.94 -10.74 -4.64
CA ASP A 24 -5.52 -10.19 -3.36
C ASP A 24 -4.63 -11.18 -2.59
N GLY A 25 -3.48 -10.69 -2.10
CA GLY A 25 -2.48 -11.50 -1.43
C GLY A 25 -1.57 -12.32 -2.36
N GLU A 26 -1.68 -12.21 -3.68
CA GLU A 26 -0.72 -12.83 -4.60
C GLU A 26 0.66 -12.18 -4.44
N MET A 27 1.71 -13.00 -4.35
CA MET A 27 3.10 -12.54 -4.20
C MET A 27 3.96 -13.05 -5.34
N TRP A 28 4.88 -12.20 -5.82
CA TRP A 28 5.87 -12.56 -6.84
C TRP A 28 7.20 -11.86 -6.60
N TYR A 29 8.27 -12.43 -7.18
CA TYR A 29 9.58 -11.81 -7.24
C TYR A 29 9.75 -11.17 -8.62
N ASN A 30 9.86 -9.84 -8.66
CA ASN A 30 10.15 -9.11 -9.90
C ASN A 30 11.66 -9.18 -10.17
N SER A 31 12.04 -9.95 -11.19
CA SER A 31 13.46 -10.20 -11.49
C SER A 31 14.17 -9.04 -12.18
N THR A 32 13.44 -8.07 -12.71
CA THR A 32 14.01 -6.85 -13.31
C THR A 32 14.39 -5.84 -12.23
N THR A 33 13.54 -5.67 -11.22
CA THR A 33 13.79 -4.74 -10.11
C THR A 33 14.46 -5.41 -8.91
N GLY A 34 14.56 -6.75 -8.88
CA GLY A 34 15.15 -7.48 -7.76
C GLY A 34 14.29 -7.50 -6.48
N THR A 35 13.01 -7.21 -6.56
CA THR A 35 12.13 -7.00 -5.40
C THR A 35 11.05 -8.05 -5.25
N LEU A 36 10.70 -8.38 -4.01
CA LEU A 36 9.50 -9.14 -3.68
C LEU A 36 8.30 -8.18 -3.64
N ARG A 37 7.25 -8.51 -4.37
CA ARG A 37 6.03 -7.71 -4.48
C ARG A 37 4.80 -8.52 -4.14
N GLY A 38 3.76 -7.83 -3.68
CA GLY A 38 2.45 -8.40 -3.39
C GLY A 38 1.35 -7.54 -3.98
N LEU A 39 0.20 -8.15 -4.27
CA LEU A 39 -1.00 -7.47 -4.68
C LEU A 39 -1.91 -7.31 -3.46
N ALA A 40 -2.39 -6.09 -3.23
CA ALA A 40 -3.46 -5.83 -2.26
C ALA A 40 -4.61 -5.13 -2.98
N VAL A 41 -5.80 -5.70 -2.88
CA VAL A 41 -7.03 -5.07 -3.37
C VAL A 41 -7.66 -4.30 -2.22
N SER A 42 -7.82 -3.00 -2.40
CA SER A 42 -8.62 -2.18 -1.50
C SER A 42 -9.95 -1.87 -2.16
N SER A 43 -11.05 -2.14 -1.48
CA SER A 43 -12.39 -1.84 -1.97
C SER A 43 -13.24 -1.25 -0.86
N ALA A 44 -14.13 -0.33 -1.22
CA ALA A 44 -15.05 0.30 -0.29
C ALA A 44 -16.37 0.69 -0.96
N TRP A 45 -17.46 0.63 -0.20
CA TRP A 45 -18.70 1.32 -0.49
C TRP A 45 -18.73 2.62 0.32
N SER A 46 -19.13 3.69 -0.31
CA SER A 46 -19.35 5.00 0.32
C SER A 46 -20.74 5.52 0.02
N SER A 47 -21.37 6.19 0.97
CA SER A 47 -22.67 6.81 0.77
C SER A 47 -22.59 7.91 -0.30
N ALA A 48 -23.55 7.94 -1.20
CA ALA A 48 -23.70 8.96 -2.23
C ALA A 48 -25.05 9.70 -2.05
N ALA A 49 -25.28 10.73 -2.88
CA ALA A 49 -26.55 11.47 -2.85
C ALA A 49 -27.74 10.52 -3.02
N PRO A 50 -28.78 10.62 -2.18
CA PRO A 50 -29.95 9.75 -2.29
C PRO A 50 -30.82 10.11 -3.50
N LEU A 51 -31.58 9.14 -3.96
CA LEU A 51 -32.67 9.37 -4.93
C LEU A 51 -33.71 10.33 -4.35
N SER A 52 -34.47 11.00 -5.24
CA SER A 52 -35.60 11.83 -4.84
C SER A 52 -36.81 11.00 -4.38
N THR A 53 -36.91 9.77 -4.88
CA THR A 53 -38.07 8.90 -4.63
C THR A 53 -37.65 7.48 -4.28
N THR A 54 -38.20 6.93 -3.18
CA THR A 54 -38.00 5.53 -2.80
C THR A 54 -38.52 4.59 -3.89
N ARG A 55 -37.77 3.53 -4.20
CA ARG A 55 -38.21 2.51 -5.19
C ARG A 55 -37.50 1.18 -5.00
N GLU A 56 -38.09 0.09 -5.49
CA GLU A 56 -37.44 -1.21 -5.62
C GLU A 56 -37.71 -1.82 -7.00
N GLY A 57 -36.89 -2.77 -7.43
CA GLY A 57 -37.05 -3.46 -8.69
C GLY A 57 -37.06 -2.55 -9.92
N ALA A 58 -36.34 -1.43 -9.82
CA ALA A 58 -36.11 -0.48 -10.91
C ALA A 58 -35.05 -1.00 -11.89
N GLY A 59 -35.03 -0.48 -13.10
CA GLY A 59 -33.95 -0.69 -14.07
C GLY A 59 -32.81 0.28 -13.84
N ALA A 60 -31.56 -0.14 -14.14
CA ALA A 60 -30.40 0.76 -14.12
C ALA A 60 -29.40 0.41 -15.21
N PHE A 61 -28.71 1.42 -15.73
CA PHE A 61 -27.64 1.31 -16.72
C PHE A 61 -26.72 2.53 -16.65
N GLY A 62 -25.57 2.47 -17.32
CA GLY A 62 -24.56 3.52 -17.31
C GLY A 62 -23.32 3.17 -16.48
N THR A 63 -22.58 4.19 -16.06
CA THR A 63 -21.37 4.06 -15.24
C THR A 63 -21.60 4.51 -13.81
N GLN A 64 -20.60 4.36 -12.92
CA GLN A 64 -20.70 4.86 -11.55
C GLN A 64 -21.01 6.36 -11.49
N THR A 65 -20.39 7.16 -12.37
CA THR A 65 -20.48 8.63 -12.36
C THR A 65 -21.52 9.19 -13.34
N THR A 66 -22.10 8.34 -14.18
CA THR A 66 -23.18 8.71 -15.13
C THR A 66 -24.15 7.55 -15.23
N ALA A 67 -25.03 7.42 -14.25
CA ALA A 67 -25.99 6.33 -14.15
C ALA A 67 -27.42 6.82 -14.34
N VAL A 68 -28.26 5.94 -14.87
CA VAL A 68 -29.70 6.13 -14.98
C VAL A 68 -30.39 5.06 -14.17
N ILE A 69 -31.39 5.45 -13.37
CA ILE A 69 -32.35 4.55 -12.74
C ILE A 69 -33.78 4.89 -13.24
N CYS A 70 -34.55 3.90 -13.64
CA CYS A 70 -35.85 4.12 -14.25
C CYS A 70 -36.89 3.10 -13.79
N GLY A 71 -38.13 3.52 -13.75
CA GLY A 71 -39.26 2.68 -13.33
C GLY A 71 -39.19 2.28 -11.86
N GLY A 72 -39.67 1.09 -11.56
CA GLY A 72 -39.69 0.51 -10.22
C GLY A 72 -41.00 0.64 -9.48
N GLU A 73 -41.09 -0.06 -8.35
CA GLU A 73 -42.26 -0.03 -7.47
C GLU A 73 -42.07 1.02 -6.38
N THR A 74 -43.00 1.97 -6.31
CA THR A 74 -43.07 3.05 -5.31
C THR A 74 -44.47 3.17 -4.75
N PRO A 75 -45.24 2.10 -4.51
CA PRO A 75 -46.71 2.05 -4.63
C PRO A 75 -47.38 3.40 -4.95
N PRO A 76 -47.92 3.63 -6.15
CA PRO A 76 -48.03 2.72 -7.31
C PRO A 76 -46.74 2.62 -8.14
N VAL A 77 -46.69 1.68 -9.09
CA VAL A 77 -45.59 1.50 -10.05
C VAL A 77 -45.27 2.80 -10.78
N SER A 78 -44.01 3.15 -10.88
CA SER A 78 -43.55 4.42 -11.44
C SER A 78 -42.95 4.24 -12.84
N GLY A 79 -43.05 5.27 -13.67
CA GLY A 79 -42.28 5.43 -14.91
C GLY A 79 -41.17 6.47 -14.79
N ALA A 80 -40.97 7.06 -13.59
CA ALA A 80 -40.00 8.11 -13.38
C ALA A 80 -38.54 7.62 -13.61
N THR A 81 -37.75 8.50 -14.20
CA THR A 81 -36.33 8.30 -14.42
C THR A 81 -35.55 9.34 -13.59
N GLU A 82 -34.47 8.93 -12.97
CA GLU A 82 -33.51 9.82 -12.35
C GLU A 82 -32.11 9.53 -12.90
N GLU A 83 -31.37 10.60 -13.15
CA GLU A 83 -30.02 10.60 -13.74
C GLU A 83 -28.99 11.04 -12.71
N TYR A 84 -27.93 10.26 -12.53
CA TYR A 84 -26.81 10.55 -11.65
C TYR A 84 -25.64 11.14 -12.44
N ASP A 85 -25.07 12.26 -11.96
CA ASP A 85 -23.96 12.98 -12.60
C ASP A 85 -22.60 12.80 -11.89
N GLY A 86 -22.54 11.88 -10.93
CA GLY A 86 -21.36 11.70 -10.05
C GLY A 86 -21.44 12.49 -8.76
N THR A 87 -22.40 13.40 -8.60
CA THR A 87 -22.60 14.22 -7.39
C THR A 87 -24.01 14.18 -6.85
N GLY A 88 -25.01 14.02 -7.73
CA GLY A 88 -26.41 14.01 -7.33
C GLY A 88 -27.33 13.51 -8.44
N PHE A 89 -28.62 13.40 -8.10
CA PHE A 89 -29.66 12.97 -9.03
C PHE A 89 -30.49 14.15 -9.56
N SER A 90 -30.78 14.12 -10.83
CA SER A 90 -31.74 15.00 -11.51
C SER A 90 -32.84 14.17 -12.18
N ALA A 91 -34.01 14.77 -12.36
CA ALA A 91 -35.12 14.10 -13.06
C ALA A 91 -34.83 14.00 -14.56
N GLY A 92 -34.88 12.77 -15.10
CA GLY A 92 -34.83 12.50 -16.53
C GLY A 92 -36.22 12.37 -17.15
N GLY A 93 -36.26 12.03 -18.44
CA GLY A 93 -37.52 11.77 -19.15
C GLY A 93 -38.28 10.57 -18.56
N THR A 94 -39.62 10.67 -18.45
CA THR A 94 -40.45 9.59 -17.93
C THR A 94 -40.64 8.47 -18.98
N MET A 95 -40.51 7.20 -18.57
CA MET A 95 -40.82 6.04 -19.40
C MET A 95 -42.25 6.13 -19.95
N ASN A 96 -42.44 5.71 -21.20
CA ASN A 96 -43.79 5.68 -21.80
C ASN A 96 -44.73 4.67 -21.13
N THR A 97 -44.15 3.61 -20.52
CA THR A 97 -44.88 2.61 -19.77
C THR A 97 -44.25 2.41 -18.40
N ALA A 98 -44.97 2.74 -17.32
CA ALA A 98 -44.55 2.49 -15.95
C ALA A 98 -44.42 0.97 -15.70
N ARG A 99 -43.22 0.52 -15.30
CA ARG A 99 -42.91 -0.91 -15.09
C ARG A 99 -41.98 -1.10 -13.90
N TYR A 100 -42.03 -2.27 -13.30
CA TYR A 100 -41.10 -2.71 -12.24
C TYR A 100 -40.59 -4.13 -12.53
N ARG A 101 -39.71 -4.65 -11.68
CA ARG A 101 -38.89 -5.86 -11.95
C ARG A 101 -38.09 -5.73 -13.25
N LEU A 102 -37.46 -4.58 -13.41
CA LEU A 102 -36.73 -4.17 -14.62
C LEU A 102 -35.24 -4.56 -14.53
N GLN A 103 -34.96 -5.85 -14.40
CA GLN A 103 -33.57 -6.35 -14.47
C GLN A 103 -33.09 -6.52 -15.93
N GLY A 104 -34.02 -6.44 -16.89
CA GLY A 104 -33.72 -6.39 -18.32
C GLY A 104 -33.30 -4.99 -18.75
N THR A 105 -32.07 -4.62 -18.51
CA THR A 105 -31.49 -3.31 -18.86
C THR A 105 -30.11 -3.46 -19.45
N ALA A 106 -29.73 -2.53 -20.33
CA ALA A 106 -28.40 -2.46 -20.93
C ALA A 106 -28.08 -1.04 -21.41
N GLY A 107 -26.81 -0.74 -21.68
CA GLY A 107 -26.36 0.48 -22.33
C GLY A 107 -25.77 1.53 -21.42
N THR A 108 -25.66 2.76 -21.94
CA THR A 108 -25.10 3.93 -21.29
C THR A 108 -26.18 4.95 -20.93
N ALA A 109 -25.84 5.97 -20.12
CA ALA A 109 -26.78 7.02 -19.73
C ALA A 109 -27.43 7.77 -20.93
N THR A 110 -26.75 7.83 -22.07
CA THR A 110 -27.21 8.48 -23.28
C THR A 110 -27.69 7.51 -24.39
N ALA A 111 -27.56 6.20 -24.16
CA ALA A 111 -27.98 5.16 -25.07
C ALA A 111 -28.39 3.90 -24.28
N GLY A 112 -29.50 4.00 -23.56
CA GLY A 112 -30.03 2.95 -22.70
C GLY A 112 -31.19 2.18 -23.33
N ILE A 113 -31.39 0.93 -22.90
CA ILE A 113 -32.51 0.08 -23.30
C ILE A 113 -33.09 -0.63 -22.08
N VAL A 114 -34.40 -0.75 -22.02
CA VAL A 114 -35.15 -1.50 -21.02
C VAL A 114 -36.19 -2.39 -21.72
N PHE A 115 -36.24 -3.64 -21.32
CA PHE A 115 -37.13 -4.63 -21.92
C PHE A 115 -37.79 -5.54 -20.88
N GLY A 116 -38.99 -6.02 -21.19
CA GLY A 116 -39.77 -6.85 -20.27
C GLY A 116 -40.28 -6.09 -19.06
N GLY A 117 -40.34 -6.76 -17.90
CA GLY A 117 -40.84 -6.21 -16.65
C GLY A 117 -42.30 -6.51 -16.35
N LEU A 118 -42.86 -5.79 -15.37
CA LEU A 118 -44.25 -5.95 -14.93
C LEU A 118 -44.98 -4.61 -14.93
N GLU A 119 -46.13 -4.57 -15.64
CA GLU A 119 -47.12 -3.48 -15.67
C GLU A 119 -48.50 -4.11 -15.60
N PRO A 120 -49.28 -3.92 -14.61
CA PRO A 120 -50.18 -4.86 -13.95
C PRO A 120 -50.05 -6.34 -14.37
N SER A 121 -49.56 -6.63 -15.56
CA SER A 121 -49.23 -7.96 -16.08
C SER A 121 -47.81 -7.97 -16.67
N THR A 122 -47.30 -9.15 -17.00
CA THR A 122 -45.99 -9.29 -17.66
C THR A 122 -45.95 -8.55 -18.99
N SER A 123 -44.85 -7.85 -19.21
CA SER A 123 -44.63 -7.02 -20.39
C SER A 123 -43.60 -7.67 -21.33
N ASN A 124 -43.78 -7.50 -22.62
CA ASN A 124 -42.78 -7.79 -23.64
C ASN A 124 -42.23 -6.51 -24.29
N LYS A 125 -42.63 -5.33 -23.82
CA LYS A 125 -42.25 -4.04 -24.39
C LYS A 125 -40.77 -3.77 -24.24
N THR A 126 -40.23 -3.10 -25.25
CA THR A 126 -38.88 -2.54 -25.24
C THR A 126 -38.99 -1.02 -25.37
N GLU A 127 -38.24 -0.29 -24.56
CA GLU A 127 -38.09 1.15 -24.67
C GLU A 127 -36.60 1.52 -24.67
N THR A 128 -36.23 2.54 -25.46
CA THR A 128 -34.88 3.06 -25.56
C THR A 128 -34.79 4.48 -24.99
N TYR A 129 -33.71 4.80 -24.37
CA TYR A 129 -33.40 6.12 -23.78
C TYR A 129 -32.23 6.78 -24.50
N ASN A 130 -32.36 8.06 -24.83
CA ASN A 130 -31.35 8.82 -25.58
C ASN A 130 -30.59 9.85 -24.71
N GLY A 131 -30.73 9.79 -23.40
CA GLY A 131 -30.17 10.77 -22.45
C GLY A 131 -31.16 11.91 -22.13
N THR A 132 -32.37 11.93 -22.73
CA THR A 132 -33.36 12.98 -22.47
C THR A 132 -34.77 12.43 -22.48
N ALA A 133 -35.07 11.53 -23.39
CA ALA A 133 -36.43 11.02 -23.62
C ALA A 133 -36.43 9.52 -23.90
N TRP A 134 -37.54 8.88 -23.54
CA TRP A 134 -37.83 7.50 -23.86
C TRP A 134 -38.59 7.36 -25.17
N THR A 135 -38.22 6.37 -25.95
CA THR A 135 -38.92 5.99 -27.18
C THR A 135 -39.38 4.54 -27.08
N THR A 136 -40.65 4.27 -27.30
CA THR A 136 -41.16 2.90 -27.38
C THR A 136 -40.69 2.26 -28.67
N SER A 137 -39.95 1.17 -28.56
CA SER A 137 -39.50 0.38 -29.71
C SER A 137 -40.66 -0.38 -30.34
N PRO A 138 -40.75 -0.49 -31.66
CA PRO A 138 -41.69 -1.40 -32.32
C PRO A 138 -41.31 -2.88 -32.08
N TYR A 139 -40.10 -3.15 -31.65
CA TYR A 139 -39.58 -4.50 -31.43
C TYR A 139 -39.81 -4.92 -29.98
N THR A 140 -40.46 -6.05 -29.77
CA THR A 140 -40.83 -6.57 -28.47
C THR A 140 -40.21 -7.95 -28.25
N LEU A 141 -39.98 -8.33 -26.99
CA LEU A 141 -39.61 -9.72 -26.65
C LEU A 141 -40.65 -10.69 -27.23
N ASN A 142 -40.23 -11.83 -27.74
CA ASN A 142 -41.11 -12.88 -28.22
C ASN A 142 -41.99 -13.44 -27.09
N THR A 143 -41.43 -13.48 -25.87
CA THR A 143 -42.17 -13.95 -24.68
C THR A 143 -42.24 -12.83 -23.63
N ALA A 144 -43.46 -12.41 -23.27
CA ALA A 144 -43.70 -11.44 -22.19
C ALA A 144 -43.19 -11.99 -20.85
N ARG A 145 -42.20 -11.29 -20.23
CA ARG A 145 -41.63 -11.68 -18.97
C ARG A 145 -40.84 -10.54 -18.29
N TRP A 146 -40.63 -10.60 -17.00
CA TRP A 146 -39.51 -9.91 -16.38
C TRP A 146 -38.29 -10.83 -16.47
N CYS A 147 -37.14 -10.31 -16.84
CA CYS A 147 -35.93 -11.08 -17.13
C CYS A 147 -34.68 -10.29 -16.71
N ALA A 148 -33.55 -10.98 -16.61
CA ALA A 148 -32.29 -10.30 -16.57
C ALA A 148 -31.83 -9.90 -17.97
N GLY A 149 -30.91 -8.95 -18.04
CA GLY A 149 -30.32 -8.50 -19.29
C GLY A 149 -28.92 -7.98 -19.16
N ALA A 150 -28.22 -7.87 -20.29
CA ALA A 150 -26.90 -7.27 -20.42
C ALA A 150 -26.68 -6.79 -21.86
N GLY A 151 -25.63 -5.98 -22.09
CA GLY A 151 -25.25 -5.51 -23.41
C GLY A 151 -25.34 -4.00 -23.60
N THR A 152 -25.68 -3.60 -24.84
CA THR A 152 -25.84 -2.20 -25.26
C THR A 152 -27.27 -1.92 -25.75
N GLN A 153 -27.56 -0.66 -26.08
CA GLN A 153 -28.85 -0.28 -26.64
C GLN A 153 -29.18 -1.00 -27.97
N THR A 154 -28.19 -1.35 -28.75
CA THR A 154 -28.35 -1.98 -30.09
C THR A 154 -27.87 -3.43 -30.13
N SER A 155 -27.32 -3.97 -29.04
CA SER A 155 -26.85 -5.35 -28.95
C SER A 155 -27.04 -5.82 -27.51
N ALA A 156 -28.22 -6.40 -27.21
CA ALA A 156 -28.62 -6.80 -25.86
C ALA A 156 -29.09 -8.25 -25.79
N LEU A 157 -28.90 -8.90 -24.67
CA LEU A 157 -29.37 -10.25 -24.39
C LEU A 157 -30.35 -10.22 -23.21
N ALA A 158 -31.53 -10.81 -23.40
CA ALA A 158 -32.54 -11.03 -22.37
C ALA A 158 -32.57 -12.52 -22.00
N PHE A 159 -32.50 -12.86 -20.71
CA PHE A 159 -32.44 -14.26 -20.30
C PHE A 159 -33.14 -14.54 -18.96
N GLY A 160 -33.69 -15.76 -18.84
CA GLY A 160 -34.35 -16.26 -17.65
C GLY A 160 -35.58 -15.47 -17.25
N GLY A 161 -35.92 -15.47 -15.96
CA GLY A 161 -36.94 -14.64 -15.35
C GLY A 161 -38.27 -15.33 -15.08
N GLY A 162 -39.35 -14.56 -15.08
CA GLY A 162 -40.71 -15.05 -14.76
C GLY A 162 -41.79 -14.42 -15.62
N PRO A 163 -43.07 -14.89 -15.48
CA PRO A 163 -43.63 -15.67 -14.36
C PRO A 163 -43.18 -17.12 -14.36
N GLY A 164 -43.08 -17.69 -13.16
CA GLY A 164 -42.47 -18.99 -12.94
C GLY A 164 -40.93 -18.90 -12.97
N TYR A 165 -40.29 -19.96 -13.43
CA TYR A 165 -38.85 -20.06 -13.57
C TYR A 165 -38.53 -20.36 -15.02
N LYS A 166 -37.94 -19.36 -15.69
CA LYS A 166 -37.67 -19.43 -17.11
C LYS A 166 -36.23 -19.62 -17.41
N ASN A 167 -35.93 -20.25 -18.55
CA ASN A 167 -34.57 -20.37 -19.08
C ASN A 167 -34.47 -19.82 -20.52
N GLU A 168 -35.56 -19.28 -21.07
CA GLU A 168 -35.53 -18.67 -22.38
C GLU A 168 -34.52 -17.53 -22.45
N SER A 169 -33.88 -17.40 -23.61
CA SER A 169 -32.92 -16.36 -23.95
C SER A 169 -33.28 -15.78 -25.31
N GLU A 170 -33.18 -14.46 -25.44
CA GLU A 170 -33.48 -13.72 -26.67
C GLU A 170 -32.41 -12.63 -26.86
N GLU A 171 -31.93 -12.50 -28.09
CA GLU A 171 -30.95 -11.50 -28.50
C GLU A 171 -31.62 -10.37 -29.27
N PHE A 172 -31.20 -9.14 -28.99
CA PHE A 172 -31.59 -7.92 -29.71
C PHE A 172 -30.41 -7.42 -30.54
N ASP A 173 -30.62 -7.26 -31.83
CA ASP A 173 -29.63 -6.79 -32.82
C ASP A 173 -29.82 -5.32 -33.25
N GLY A 174 -30.73 -4.58 -32.58
CA GLY A 174 -31.13 -3.22 -32.91
C GLY A 174 -32.37 -3.15 -33.79
N GLU A 175 -32.73 -4.24 -34.48
CA GLU A 175 -33.84 -4.32 -35.41
C GLU A 175 -34.88 -5.40 -35.05
N GLY A 176 -34.59 -6.24 -34.03
CA GLY A 176 -35.54 -7.26 -33.58
C GLY A 176 -35.03 -8.13 -32.44
N TRP A 177 -35.94 -8.90 -31.84
CA TRP A 177 -35.61 -9.91 -30.84
C TRP A 177 -35.66 -11.30 -31.48
N THR A 178 -34.58 -12.05 -31.35
CA THR A 178 -34.43 -13.41 -31.87
C THR A 178 -34.17 -14.39 -30.73
N SER A 179 -34.91 -15.51 -30.70
CA SER A 179 -34.70 -16.55 -29.68
C SER A 179 -33.33 -17.23 -29.88
N THR A 180 -32.59 -17.38 -28.80
CA THR A 180 -31.30 -18.04 -28.74
C THR A 180 -31.36 -19.30 -27.87
N PRO A 181 -30.31 -20.16 -27.82
CA PRO A 181 -30.23 -21.29 -26.89
C PRO A 181 -30.50 -20.87 -25.45
N THR A 182 -31.19 -21.70 -24.72
CA THR A 182 -31.67 -21.43 -23.36
C THR A 182 -30.58 -21.64 -22.31
N LEU A 183 -30.70 -20.96 -21.16
CA LEU A 183 -29.93 -21.26 -19.95
C LEU A 183 -30.06 -22.76 -19.58
N ASN A 184 -29.02 -23.34 -19.00
CA ASN A 184 -29.08 -24.72 -18.51
C ASN A 184 -30.00 -24.86 -17.29
N THR A 185 -30.09 -23.81 -16.45
CA THR A 185 -30.96 -23.80 -15.27
C THR A 185 -32.03 -22.71 -15.36
N SER A 186 -33.32 -23.11 -15.28
CA SER A 186 -34.46 -22.17 -15.22
C SER A 186 -34.42 -21.38 -13.91
N ARG A 187 -34.38 -20.05 -14.00
CA ARG A 187 -34.21 -19.15 -12.84
C ARG A 187 -35.02 -17.87 -12.97
N ASN A 188 -35.46 -17.38 -11.81
CA ASN A 188 -36.13 -16.10 -11.66
C ASN A 188 -35.25 -15.16 -10.82
N SER A 189 -35.47 -13.84 -10.94
CA SER A 189 -34.74 -12.84 -10.14
C SER A 189 -33.22 -13.00 -10.14
N LEU A 190 -32.66 -13.47 -11.25
CA LEU A 190 -31.24 -13.59 -11.49
C LEU A 190 -30.64 -12.25 -11.93
N SER A 191 -29.32 -12.15 -11.94
CA SER A 191 -28.59 -10.97 -12.37
C SER A 191 -27.80 -11.26 -13.66
N GLY A 192 -27.43 -10.19 -14.37
CA GLY A 192 -26.62 -10.27 -15.57
C GLY A 192 -25.49 -9.24 -15.60
N ALA A 193 -24.47 -9.55 -16.40
CA ALA A 193 -23.39 -8.64 -16.81
C ALA A 193 -22.93 -9.00 -18.22
N GLY A 194 -22.53 -8.01 -19.01
CA GLY A 194 -22.08 -8.24 -20.40
C GLY A 194 -21.88 -6.95 -21.15
N ALA A 195 -20.89 -6.94 -22.06
CA ALA A 195 -20.56 -5.78 -22.86
C ALA A 195 -21.46 -5.64 -24.12
N ASN A 196 -21.96 -6.76 -24.62
CA ASN A 196 -22.83 -6.85 -25.82
C ASN A 196 -23.65 -8.15 -25.73
N ALA A 197 -24.49 -8.42 -26.74
CA ALA A 197 -25.33 -9.61 -26.78
C ALA A 197 -24.57 -10.95 -26.94
N GLU A 198 -23.31 -10.91 -27.39
CA GLU A 198 -22.52 -12.11 -27.67
C GLU A 198 -21.69 -12.57 -26.45
N GLU A 199 -21.49 -11.68 -25.46
CA GLU A 199 -20.65 -11.93 -24.30
C GLU A 199 -21.36 -11.53 -23.00
N CYS A 200 -22.09 -12.49 -22.41
CA CYS A 200 -22.87 -12.26 -21.20
C CYS A 200 -22.61 -13.30 -20.12
N LEU A 201 -22.85 -12.89 -18.89
CA LEU A 201 -22.80 -13.73 -17.69
C LEU A 201 -24.16 -13.66 -16.98
N ALA A 202 -24.74 -14.80 -16.64
CA ALA A 202 -25.96 -14.94 -15.84
C ALA A 202 -25.63 -15.59 -14.50
N PHE A 203 -25.99 -14.97 -13.37
CA PHE A 203 -25.62 -15.47 -12.05
C PHE A 203 -26.69 -15.26 -10.99
N GLY A 204 -26.69 -16.16 -9.99
CA GLY A 204 -27.66 -16.17 -8.91
C GLY A 204 -29.10 -16.45 -9.38
N GLY A 205 -30.05 -15.96 -8.61
CA GLY A 205 -31.48 -16.13 -8.84
C GLY A 205 -32.13 -17.14 -7.90
N GLU A 206 -33.40 -17.44 -8.14
CA GLU A 206 -34.15 -18.48 -7.42
C GLU A 206 -34.69 -19.52 -8.39
N THR A 207 -34.81 -20.77 -7.91
CA THR A 207 -35.26 -21.93 -8.71
C THR A 207 -36.62 -22.49 -8.26
N SER A 208 -37.13 -22.09 -7.10
CA SER A 208 -38.44 -22.48 -6.59
C SER A 208 -39.03 -21.46 -5.60
N SER A 209 -40.34 -21.42 -5.44
CA SER A 209 -41.07 -20.63 -4.43
C SER A 209 -42.50 -21.13 -4.32
N PRO A 210 -43.16 -21.14 -3.15
CA PRO A 210 -42.62 -21.09 -1.79
C PRO A 210 -42.16 -22.48 -1.31
N PRO A 211 -41.10 -22.55 -0.47
CA PRO A 211 -40.24 -21.45 -0.12
C PRO A 211 -39.28 -21.06 -1.27
N ALA A 212 -38.83 -19.80 -1.29
CA ALA A 212 -37.84 -19.35 -2.27
C ALA A 212 -36.50 -20.09 -2.02
N VAL A 213 -35.98 -20.73 -3.05
CA VAL A 213 -34.68 -21.41 -3.03
C VAL A 213 -33.68 -20.64 -3.88
N ALA A 214 -32.81 -19.88 -3.24
CA ALA A 214 -31.73 -19.18 -3.90
C ALA A 214 -30.72 -20.14 -4.52
N THR A 215 -30.18 -19.80 -5.67
CA THR A 215 -29.08 -20.52 -6.32
C THR A 215 -27.84 -19.65 -6.43
N ASN A 216 -26.66 -20.29 -6.42
CA ASN A 216 -25.38 -19.65 -6.70
C ASN A 216 -24.89 -19.90 -8.13
N ALA A 217 -25.67 -20.56 -8.96
CA ALA A 217 -25.29 -20.95 -10.31
C ALA A 217 -24.85 -19.74 -11.15
N THR A 218 -23.78 -19.90 -11.90
CA THR A 218 -23.28 -18.94 -12.88
C THR A 218 -23.14 -19.63 -14.22
N GLU A 219 -23.65 -18.99 -15.27
CA GLU A 219 -23.54 -19.45 -16.66
C GLU A 219 -22.99 -18.33 -17.53
N SER A 220 -22.09 -18.69 -18.46
CA SER A 220 -21.45 -17.78 -19.41
C SER A 220 -21.98 -18.03 -20.82
N TRP A 221 -22.34 -16.98 -21.54
CA TRP A 221 -22.80 -16.97 -22.93
C TRP A 221 -21.70 -16.52 -23.88
N ASN A 222 -21.45 -17.27 -24.93
CA ASN A 222 -20.38 -17.02 -25.92
C ASN A 222 -20.92 -16.65 -27.34
N GLY A 223 -22.14 -16.15 -27.43
CA GLY A 223 -22.82 -15.88 -28.71
C GLY A 223 -23.51 -17.09 -29.33
N THR A 224 -23.25 -18.29 -28.86
CA THR A 224 -23.85 -19.52 -29.42
C THR A 224 -24.40 -20.50 -28.40
N SER A 225 -23.88 -20.51 -27.17
CA SER A 225 -24.31 -21.44 -26.12
C SER A 225 -24.03 -20.90 -24.73
N TRP A 226 -24.87 -21.34 -23.77
CA TRP A 226 -24.63 -21.15 -22.35
C TRP A 226 -23.78 -22.30 -21.79
N THR A 227 -22.79 -21.96 -20.97
CA THR A 227 -21.90 -22.92 -20.32
C THR A 227 -21.85 -22.62 -18.82
N GLU A 228 -22.01 -23.63 -17.96
CA GLU A 228 -21.81 -23.47 -16.53
C GLU A 228 -20.34 -23.17 -16.22
N VAL A 229 -20.12 -22.17 -15.37
CA VAL A 229 -18.81 -21.74 -14.87
C VAL A 229 -18.79 -21.72 -13.35
N ASN A 230 -17.71 -21.27 -12.72
CA ASN A 230 -17.60 -21.27 -11.26
C ASN A 230 -18.67 -20.39 -10.61
N ASN A 231 -19.32 -20.93 -9.58
CA ASN A 231 -20.49 -20.36 -8.93
C ASN A 231 -20.15 -19.25 -7.95
N LEU A 232 -21.14 -18.39 -7.65
CA LEU A 232 -21.09 -17.46 -6.51
C LEU A 232 -20.74 -18.19 -5.22
N ASN A 233 -20.03 -17.52 -4.33
CA ASN A 233 -19.74 -18.07 -2.99
C ASN A 233 -21.01 -18.17 -2.13
N THR A 234 -21.98 -17.26 -2.35
CA THR A 234 -23.25 -17.25 -1.61
C THR A 234 -24.44 -17.27 -2.55
N ALA A 235 -25.27 -18.28 -2.44
CA ALA A 235 -26.54 -18.37 -3.19
C ALA A 235 -27.48 -17.23 -2.81
N ARG A 236 -27.94 -16.44 -3.82
CA ARG A 236 -28.84 -15.30 -3.61
C ARG A 236 -29.62 -14.91 -4.87
N TYR A 237 -30.75 -14.27 -4.67
CA TYR A 237 -31.59 -13.72 -5.72
C TYR A 237 -31.93 -12.25 -5.46
N GLY A 238 -32.45 -11.56 -6.44
CA GLY A 238 -32.83 -10.15 -6.30
C GLY A 238 -31.68 -9.22 -5.92
N GLY A 239 -30.45 -9.64 -6.16
CA GLY A 239 -29.29 -8.77 -6.28
C GLY A 239 -29.26 -8.16 -7.67
N PHE A 240 -28.36 -7.21 -7.91
CA PHE A 240 -28.13 -6.65 -9.23
C PHE A 240 -26.66 -6.72 -9.58
N GLY A 241 -26.38 -7.08 -10.81
CA GLY A 241 -25.03 -7.18 -11.35
C GLY A 241 -24.66 -5.97 -12.20
N ALA A 242 -23.35 -5.72 -12.31
CA ALA A 242 -22.75 -4.75 -13.23
C ALA A 242 -21.43 -5.30 -13.77
N GLY A 243 -20.96 -4.74 -14.88
CA GLY A 243 -19.70 -5.12 -15.51
C GLY A 243 -19.86 -5.92 -16.81
N THR A 244 -18.83 -6.73 -17.10
CA THR A 244 -18.73 -7.53 -18.33
C THR A 244 -18.72 -9.03 -18.01
N GLN A 245 -18.73 -9.88 -19.05
CA GLN A 245 -18.60 -11.33 -18.91
C GLN A 245 -17.32 -11.75 -18.17
N THR A 246 -16.24 -11.03 -18.36
CA THR A 246 -14.92 -11.35 -17.77
C THR A 246 -14.62 -10.59 -16.48
N ALA A 247 -15.42 -9.55 -16.15
CA ALA A 247 -15.21 -8.73 -14.96
C ALA A 247 -16.54 -8.17 -14.44
N ALA A 248 -17.19 -8.88 -13.54
CA ALA A 248 -18.51 -8.54 -13.02
C ALA A 248 -18.52 -8.34 -11.51
N LEU A 249 -19.56 -7.67 -11.03
CA LEU A 249 -19.85 -7.43 -9.62
C LEU A 249 -21.30 -7.80 -9.33
N LEU A 250 -21.55 -8.41 -8.18
CA LEU A 250 -22.89 -8.60 -7.61
C LEU A 250 -22.92 -7.98 -6.21
N ALA A 251 -23.85 -7.05 -5.98
CA ALA A 251 -24.05 -6.42 -4.67
C ALA A 251 -25.42 -6.76 -4.09
N GLY A 252 -25.47 -6.94 -2.77
CA GLY A 252 -26.71 -7.18 -2.05
C GLY A 252 -27.44 -8.46 -2.44
N GLY A 253 -28.77 -8.41 -2.45
CA GLY A 253 -29.65 -9.54 -2.76
C GLY A 253 -30.27 -10.18 -1.52
N ILE A 254 -30.93 -11.32 -1.72
CA ILE A 254 -31.70 -12.02 -0.71
C ILE A 254 -31.24 -13.48 -0.64
N VAL A 255 -30.90 -13.97 0.55
CA VAL A 255 -30.62 -15.39 0.82
C VAL A 255 -31.79 -15.97 1.62
N GLY A 256 -32.33 -17.12 1.17
CA GLY A 256 -33.47 -17.75 1.84
C GLY A 256 -34.69 -16.84 2.02
N PRO A 257 -35.65 -17.21 2.85
CA PRO A 257 -36.89 -16.43 3.00
C PRO A 257 -36.64 -15.05 3.65
N GLY A 258 -36.50 -14.02 2.82
CA GLY A 258 -36.47 -12.63 3.26
C GLY A 258 -35.20 -12.09 3.90
N THR A 259 -34.10 -12.84 3.97
CA THR A 259 -32.84 -12.36 4.54
C THR A 259 -32.04 -11.58 3.52
N MET A 260 -31.99 -10.26 3.68
CA MET A 260 -31.23 -9.36 2.82
C MET A 260 -29.75 -9.40 3.11
N GLN A 261 -28.92 -9.14 2.10
CA GLN A 261 -27.47 -9.16 2.17
C GLN A 261 -26.86 -7.78 1.91
N SER A 262 -25.74 -7.51 2.56
CA SER A 262 -24.86 -6.37 2.24
C SER A 262 -23.62 -6.80 1.44
N ALA A 263 -23.33 -8.10 1.39
CA ALA A 263 -22.13 -8.65 0.78
C ALA A 263 -22.02 -8.34 -0.71
N THR A 264 -20.80 -8.09 -1.14
CA THR A 264 -20.41 -7.91 -2.54
C THR A 264 -19.53 -9.07 -2.98
N GLU A 265 -19.74 -9.58 -4.16
CA GLU A 265 -18.83 -10.53 -4.82
C GLU A 265 -18.41 -9.99 -6.17
N THR A 266 -17.15 -10.21 -6.54
CA THR A 266 -16.55 -9.80 -7.82
C THR A 266 -16.08 -11.03 -8.60
N TRP A 267 -16.29 -10.99 -9.91
CA TRP A 267 -15.89 -12.02 -10.88
C TRP A 267 -14.64 -11.57 -11.65
N ASP A 268 -13.64 -12.44 -11.75
CA ASP A 268 -12.36 -12.17 -12.44
C ASP A 268 -12.24 -12.84 -13.83
N GLY A 269 -13.35 -13.34 -14.36
CA GLY A 269 -13.39 -14.13 -15.61
C GLY A 269 -13.30 -15.64 -15.36
N THR A 270 -13.00 -16.06 -14.14
CA THR A 270 -12.84 -17.48 -13.77
C THR A 270 -13.53 -17.82 -12.44
N ASN A 271 -13.38 -16.97 -11.43
CA ASN A 271 -13.87 -17.21 -10.08
C ASN A 271 -14.60 -16.01 -9.49
N TRP A 272 -15.58 -16.29 -8.64
CA TRP A 272 -16.17 -15.30 -7.76
C TRP A 272 -15.36 -15.17 -6.47
N THR A 273 -15.06 -13.95 -6.08
CA THR A 273 -14.38 -13.61 -4.82
C THR A 273 -15.25 -12.69 -3.99
N THR A 274 -15.45 -13.03 -2.71
CA THR A 274 -16.14 -12.13 -1.78
C THR A 274 -15.26 -10.91 -1.50
N SER A 275 -15.77 -9.73 -1.85
CA SER A 275 -15.11 -8.47 -1.56
C SER A 275 -15.11 -8.20 -0.05
N PRO A 276 -14.03 -7.61 0.52
CA PRO A 276 -14.05 -7.13 1.89
C PRO A 276 -15.01 -5.95 2.09
N ALA A 277 -15.39 -5.25 1.00
CA ALA A 277 -16.36 -4.17 1.03
C ALA A 277 -17.78 -4.71 0.97
N SER A 278 -18.64 -4.21 1.86
CA SER A 278 -20.06 -4.50 1.91
C SER A 278 -20.87 -3.21 1.91
N LEU A 279 -22.07 -3.24 1.38
CA LEU A 279 -23.04 -2.14 1.50
C LEU A 279 -23.23 -1.79 2.99
N ALA A 280 -23.38 -0.52 3.30
CA ALA A 280 -23.63 -0.05 4.66
C ALA A 280 -24.90 -0.65 5.25
N THR A 281 -25.89 -0.90 4.38
CA THR A 281 -27.17 -1.52 4.78
C THR A 281 -27.50 -2.67 3.83
N ALA A 282 -27.83 -3.83 4.39
CA ALA A 282 -28.27 -5.00 3.62
C ALA A 282 -29.54 -4.68 2.82
N ARG A 283 -29.51 -4.92 1.51
CA ARG A 283 -30.62 -4.59 0.59
C ARG A 283 -30.88 -5.70 -0.43
N GLY A 284 -32.15 -5.94 -0.70
CA GLY A 284 -32.61 -6.74 -1.85
C GLY A 284 -33.30 -5.85 -2.88
N ARG A 285 -33.47 -6.36 -4.11
CA ARG A 285 -34.15 -5.69 -5.22
C ARG A 285 -33.65 -4.27 -5.51
N LEU A 286 -32.39 -4.02 -5.17
CA LEU A 286 -31.66 -2.79 -5.49
C LEU A 286 -31.35 -2.76 -6.99
N SER A 287 -30.92 -1.61 -7.50
CA SER A 287 -30.41 -1.46 -8.87
C SER A 287 -28.92 -1.14 -8.81
N VAL A 288 -28.13 -1.67 -9.74
CA VAL A 288 -26.69 -1.41 -9.83
C VAL A 288 -26.32 -1.04 -11.26
N ALA A 289 -25.44 -0.04 -11.41
CA ALA A 289 -24.84 0.32 -12.69
C ALA A 289 -23.30 0.47 -12.52
N GLY A 290 -22.55 0.37 -13.61
CA GLY A 290 -21.09 0.53 -13.61
C GLY A 290 -20.32 -0.71 -13.97
N SER A 291 -19.14 -0.88 -13.35
CA SER A 291 -18.20 -1.98 -13.60
C SER A 291 -17.90 -2.77 -12.32
N SER A 292 -17.07 -3.82 -12.44
CA SER A 292 -16.58 -4.60 -11.29
C SER A 292 -15.67 -3.81 -10.34
N THR A 293 -15.13 -2.66 -10.79
CA THR A 293 -14.22 -1.81 -10.00
C THR A 293 -14.80 -0.46 -9.63
N ALA A 294 -15.84 0.00 -10.34
CA ALA A 294 -16.50 1.28 -10.11
C ALA A 294 -18.01 1.14 -10.39
N ALA A 295 -18.81 0.99 -9.34
CA ALA A 295 -20.25 0.76 -9.45
C ALA A 295 -21.05 1.67 -8.51
N ILE A 296 -22.32 1.88 -8.85
CA ILE A 296 -23.29 2.60 -8.02
C ILE A 296 -24.47 1.68 -7.71
N ALA A 297 -24.80 1.51 -6.43
CA ALA A 297 -25.95 0.76 -5.95
C ALA A 297 -27.03 1.71 -5.48
N MET A 298 -28.21 1.62 -6.06
CA MET A 298 -29.29 2.58 -5.90
C MET A 298 -30.55 1.90 -5.41
N ALA A 299 -31.30 2.56 -4.53
CA ALA A 299 -32.64 2.12 -4.10
C ALA A 299 -32.65 0.72 -3.44
N GLY A 300 -33.75 0.00 -3.62
CA GLY A 300 -34.00 -1.35 -3.11
C GLY A 300 -34.83 -1.39 -1.85
N GLN A 301 -34.85 -2.55 -1.22
CA GLN A 301 -35.64 -2.83 -0.01
C GLN A 301 -34.71 -3.16 1.18
N THR A 302 -34.98 -2.52 2.34
CA THR A 302 -34.34 -2.76 3.65
C THR A 302 -35.45 -2.79 4.70
N PRO A 303 -36.01 -3.74 5.16
CA PRO A 303 -37.44 -4.05 5.34
C PRO A 303 -38.42 -3.09 4.62
N SER A 304 -38.07 -1.84 4.39
CA SER A 304 -38.85 -0.86 3.62
C SER A 304 -38.08 -0.41 2.37
N ILE A 305 -38.82 0.05 1.35
CA ILE A 305 -38.18 0.62 0.16
C ILE A 305 -37.41 1.90 0.51
N THR A 306 -36.28 2.14 -0.14
CA THR A 306 -35.32 3.19 0.24
C THR A 306 -34.89 4.07 -0.94
N THR A 307 -34.39 5.27 -0.63
CA THR A 307 -33.69 6.17 -1.57
C THR A 307 -32.17 6.00 -1.50
N ALA A 308 -31.65 5.14 -0.64
CA ALA A 308 -30.21 5.02 -0.37
C ALA A 308 -29.41 4.71 -1.61
N THR A 309 -28.31 5.40 -1.77
CA THR A 309 -27.32 5.22 -2.84
C THR A 309 -25.94 5.08 -2.24
N GLU A 310 -25.16 4.15 -2.78
CA GLU A 310 -23.78 3.91 -2.39
C GLU A 310 -22.92 3.69 -3.62
N GLU A 311 -21.70 4.24 -3.60
CA GLU A 311 -20.69 4.06 -4.65
C GLU A 311 -19.64 3.04 -4.22
N TYR A 312 -19.32 2.10 -5.10
CA TYR A 312 -18.27 1.12 -4.95
C TYR A 312 -17.05 1.54 -5.72
N ASN A 313 -15.91 1.60 -5.04
CA ASN A 313 -14.60 1.79 -5.64
C ASN A 313 -13.68 0.66 -5.22
N SER A 314 -13.00 0.07 -6.19
CA SER A 314 -11.97 -0.94 -5.95
C SER A 314 -10.70 -0.52 -6.67
N SER A 315 -9.59 -0.52 -5.95
CA SER A 315 -8.27 -0.27 -6.50
C SER A 315 -7.34 -1.42 -6.17
N THR A 316 -6.46 -1.74 -7.10
CA THR A 316 -5.42 -2.74 -6.93
C THR A 316 -4.13 -2.01 -6.59
N ASN A 317 -3.51 -2.34 -5.46
CA ASN A 317 -2.26 -1.75 -5.02
C ASN A 317 -1.13 -2.76 -5.17
N THR A 318 -0.05 -2.38 -5.85
CA THR A 318 1.20 -3.15 -5.81
C THR A 318 1.98 -2.75 -4.57
N ILE A 319 2.20 -3.71 -3.68
CA ILE A 319 3.00 -3.52 -2.48
C ILE A 319 4.41 -4.04 -2.76
N THR A 320 5.40 -3.16 -2.59
CA THR A 320 6.81 -3.55 -2.53
C THR A 320 7.20 -3.66 -1.06
N ALA A 321 7.66 -4.83 -0.65
CA ALA A 321 8.11 -5.01 0.73
C ALA A 321 9.38 -4.19 1.00
N ALA A 322 9.49 -3.61 2.19
CA ALA A 322 10.72 -3.02 2.66
C ALA A 322 11.84 -4.08 2.70
N ALA A 323 13.02 -3.75 2.20
CA ALA A 323 14.13 -4.70 2.14
C ALA A 323 15.50 -4.02 2.09
N TRP A 324 16.53 -4.78 2.47
CA TRP A 324 17.92 -4.47 2.19
C TRP A 324 18.37 -5.16 0.90
N ALA A 325 19.12 -4.45 0.07
CA ALA A 325 19.73 -4.95 -1.14
C ALA A 325 21.25 -4.67 -1.13
N ALA A 326 22.02 -5.49 -1.83
CA ALA A 326 23.45 -5.24 -1.99
C ALA A 326 23.68 -4.01 -2.87
N GLY A 327 24.48 -3.06 -2.40
CA GLY A 327 25.00 -1.92 -3.16
C GLY A 327 26.43 -2.18 -3.65
N GLY A 328 27.02 -1.18 -4.32
CA GLY A 328 28.42 -1.21 -4.74
C GLY A 328 29.37 -1.29 -3.55
N ASN A 329 30.42 -2.11 -3.62
CA ASN A 329 31.37 -2.32 -2.54
C ASN A 329 32.39 -1.17 -2.42
N LEU A 330 32.84 -0.88 -1.20
CA LEU A 330 34.02 -0.06 -0.96
C LEU A 330 35.23 -0.61 -1.72
N SER A 331 36.14 0.27 -2.14
CA SER A 331 37.39 -0.12 -2.80
C SER A 331 38.32 -0.88 -1.86
N THR A 332 38.27 -0.58 -0.58
CA THR A 332 39.13 -1.19 0.45
C THR A 332 38.31 -1.62 1.67
N ALA A 333 38.50 -2.89 2.10
CA ALA A 333 37.83 -3.41 3.29
C ALA A 333 38.33 -2.68 4.56
N ARG A 334 37.41 -2.11 5.33
CA ARG A 334 37.71 -1.30 6.52
C ARG A 334 36.75 -1.59 7.67
N ALA A 335 37.32 -1.76 8.87
CA ALA A 335 36.55 -1.76 10.13
C ALA A 335 36.54 -0.35 10.73
N ALA A 336 35.62 -0.09 11.64
CA ALA A 336 35.51 1.18 12.37
C ALA A 336 35.49 2.44 11.46
N ILE A 337 35.04 2.27 10.22
CA ILE A 337 34.75 3.37 9.30
C ILE A 337 33.51 4.10 9.80
N ARG A 338 33.46 5.42 9.62
CA ARG A 338 32.27 6.24 9.92
C ARG A 338 31.90 7.05 8.70
N GLY A 339 30.63 7.42 8.59
CA GLY A 339 30.18 8.21 7.45
C GLY A 339 28.87 8.95 7.70
N ALA A 340 28.47 9.71 6.71
CA ALA A 340 27.25 10.49 6.69
C ALA A 340 26.74 10.67 5.25
N GLY A 341 25.64 11.38 5.08
CA GLY A 341 24.99 11.62 3.79
C GLY A 341 23.66 10.89 3.67
N ILE A 342 23.18 10.80 2.44
CA ILE A 342 21.96 10.07 2.08
C ILE A 342 22.34 8.80 1.29
N GLN A 343 21.40 7.88 1.10
CA GLN A 343 21.64 6.60 0.43
C GLN A 343 22.27 6.76 -0.96
N THR A 344 21.87 7.76 -1.72
CA THR A 344 22.37 8.02 -3.09
C THR A 344 23.52 9.03 -3.15
N ALA A 345 23.97 9.57 -2.02
CA ALA A 345 25.07 10.52 -1.90
C ALA A 345 25.66 10.45 -0.48
N ALA A 346 26.33 9.34 -0.18
CA ALA A 346 26.97 9.09 1.10
C ALA A 346 28.49 9.22 0.99
N TRP A 347 29.14 9.40 2.14
CA TRP A 347 30.59 9.34 2.25
C TRP A 347 31.01 8.55 3.48
N GLY A 348 32.18 7.91 3.39
CA GLY A 348 32.79 7.18 4.48
C GLY A 348 34.25 7.56 4.65
N VAL A 349 34.70 7.83 5.89
CA VAL A 349 36.04 8.31 6.19
C VAL A 349 36.76 7.40 7.16
N GLY A 350 38.07 7.26 6.96
CA GLY A 350 38.95 6.59 7.87
C GLY A 350 38.70 5.09 7.97
N GLY A 351 38.85 4.57 9.18
CA GLY A 351 38.75 3.15 9.49
C GLY A 351 40.09 2.45 9.56
N GLU A 352 40.00 1.14 9.74
CA GLU A 352 41.17 0.28 9.93
C GLU A 352 41.23 -0.80 8.85
N THR A 353 42.32 -0.89 8.10
CA THR A 353 42.57 -1.91 7.07
C THR A 353 43.28 -3.14 7.68
N SER A 354 43.14 -4.32 7.10
CA SER A 354 43.77 -5.56 7.60
C SER A 354 44.94 -6.02 6.69
N PRO A 355 46.05 -6.43 7.26
CA PRO A 355 46.60 -6.26 8.57
C PRO A 355 47.35 -4.93 8.67
N GLY A 356 46.69 -3.82 8.88
CA GLY A 356 47.33 -2.54 8.70
C GLY A 356 46.86 -1.41 9.62
N PRO A 357 47.43 -0.22 9.42
CA PRO A 357 47.12 0.94 10.21
C PRO A 357 45.74 1.50 9.93
N THR A 358 45.33 2.42 10.79
CA THR A 358 44.22 3.34 10.48
C THR A 358 44.54 4.13 9.21
N THR A 359 43.53 4.46 8.44
CA THR A 359 43.63 5.23 7.19
C THR A 359 42.94 6.59 7.32
N ASN A 360 43.31 7.51 6.47
CA ASN A 360 42.63 8.80 6.29
C ASN A 360 41.80 8.87 4.99
N ALA A 361 41.68 7.75 4.29
CA ALA A 361 40.96 7.70 3.03
C ALA A 361 39.46 8.02 3.20
N THR A 362 38.95 8.82 2.31
CA THR A 362 37.52 9.05 2.11
C THR A 362 37.06 8.34 0.84
N GLU A 363 35.93 7.70 0.90
CA GLU A 363 35.23 7.20 -0.28
C GLU A 363 33.81 7.80 -0.32
N GLU A 364 33.33 8.06 -1.54
CA GLU A 364 32.04 8.69 -1.86
C GLU A 364 31.15 7.73 -2.61
N TYR A 365 29.89 7.67 -2.25
CA TYR A 365 28.89 6.81 -2.85
C TYR A 365 27.89 7.61 -3.68
N ASP A 366 27.67 7.20 -4.94
CA ASP A 366 26.78 7.85 -5.90
C ASP A 366 25.39 7.20 -6.04
N GLY A 367 25.08 6.22 -5.17
CA GLY A 367 23.87 5.39 -5.27
C GLY A 367 24.10 4.07 -6.01
N THR A 368 25.29 3.84 -6.58
CA THR A 368 25.64 2.61 -7.31
C THR A 368 27.06 2.11 -7.00
N SER A 369 28.01 3.01 -6.82
CA SER A 369 29.43 2.69 -6.64
C SER A 369 30.14 3.65 -5.71
N TRP A 370 31.24 3.17 -5.11
CA TRP A 370 32.14 3.98 -4.30
C TRP A 370 33.33 4.47 -5.13
N THR A 371 33.67 5.73 -5.00
CA THR A 371 34.85 6.37 -5.62
C THR A 371 35.70 7.06 -4.56
N GLY A 372 37.01 7.17 -4.80
CA GLY A 372 37.91 7.86 -3.86
C GLY A 372 37.65 9.37 -3.84
N GLY A 373 37.41 9.93 -2.66
CA GLY A 373 37.37 11.37 -2.38
C GLY A 373 38.66 11.92 -1.83
N GLY A 374 38.68 13.21 -1.43
CA GLY A 374 39.81 13.84 -0.76
C GLY A 374 40.14 13.19 0.57
N ASN A 375 41.41 13.00 0.88
CA ASN A 375 41.82 12.39 2.14
C ASN A 375 41.63 13.32 3.35
N PHE A 376 41.14 12.75 4.46
CA PHE A 376 41.06 13.46 5.73
C PHE A 376 42.45 13.91 6.20
N PRO A 377 42.62 15.03 6.93
CA PRO A 377 43.93 15.55 7.31
C PRO A 377 44.82 14.60 8.14
N ALA A 378 44.24 13.64 8.85
CA ALA A 378 44.96 12.67 9.67
C ALA A 378 44.30 11.29 9.62
N ASN A 379 45.05 10.23 9.85
CA ASN A 379 44.48 8.91 10.04
C ASN A 379 43.46 8.93 11.18
N THR A 380 42.26 8.37 10.94
CA THR A 380 41.17 8.36 11.92
C THR A 380 40.32 7.11 11.83
N ARG A 381 39.70 6.73 12.92
CA ARG A 381 38.61 5.74 13.02
C ARG A 381 37.70 6.13 14.16
N ASN A 382 36.44 5.66 14.11
CA ASN A 382 35.43 5.95 15.14
C ASN A 382 35.28 7.45 15.45
N SER A 383 35.42 8.30 14.42
CA SER A 383 35.17 9.72 14.50
C SER A 383 33.67 10.01 14.52
N PHE A 384 33.32 11.19 14.96
CA PHE A 384 31.95 11.72 14.85
C PHE A 384 31.76 12.28 13.44
N THR A 385 30.75 11.83 12.71
CA THR A 385 30.50 12.22 11.32
C THR A 385 29.11 12.81 11.15
N TYR A 386 29.00 13.89 10.38
CA TYR A 386 27.79 14.70 10.25
C TYR A 386 27.60 15.19 8.83
N GLY A 387 26.37 15.58 8.50
CA GLY A 387 26.05 16.34 7.29
C GLY A 387 25.91 15.50 6.03
N THR A 388 26.00 16.15 4.88
CA THR A 388 25.83 15.57 3.54
C THR A 388 27.16 15.33 2.85
N LEU A 389 27.15 14.76 1.63
CA LEU A 389 28.35 14.57 0.82
C LEU A 389 29.07 15.89 0.54
N THR A 390 28.35 16.96 0.24
CA THR A 390 28.89 18.28 -0.13
C THR A 390 28.96 19.28 1.04
N ALA A 391 28.51 18.86 2.23
CA ALA A 391 28.59 19.64 3.47
C ALA A 391 28.75 18.68 4.65
N GLY A 392 29.90 17.99 4.69
CA GLY A 392 30.26 17.00 5.69
C GLY A 392 31.14 17.58 6.79
N LEU A 393 31.07 17.02 7.99
CA LEU A 393 31.96 17.29 9.11
C LEU A 393 32.43 15.97 9.73
N SER A 394 33.73 15.85 9.98
CA SER A 394 34.27 14.77 10.83
C SER A 394 35.09 15.37 11.96
N ALA A 395 34.89 14.87 13.17
CA ALA A 395 35.56 15.38 14.37
C ALA A 395 36.04 14.23 15.27
N GLY A 396 37.15 14.41 15.91
CA GLY A 396 37.69 13.44 16.88
C GLY A 396 38.14 12.12 16.25
N GLY A 397 37.87 11.02 16.96
CA GLY A 397 38.33 9.70 16.58
C GLY A 397 39.67 9.34 17.19
N ASN A 398 40.26 8.20 16.78
CA ASN A 398 41.58 7.78 17.18
C ASN A 398 42.43 7.35 15.98
N SER A 399 43.75 7.60 16.05
CA SER A 399 44.66 7.48 14.91
C SER A 399 45.45 6.17 14.87
N ALA A 400 45.29 5.30 15.86
CA ALA A 400 46.00 4.01 15.92
C ALA A 400 45.09 2.86 16.38
N PRO A 401 45.38 1.61 16.00
CA PRO A 401 44.78 0.44 16.63
C PRO A 401 45.02 0.47 18.14
N GLY A 402 44.00 0.24 18.99
CA GLY A 402 44.17 0.19 20.44
C GLY A 402 43.78 1.46 21.19
N GLN A 403 42.89 2.29 20.67
CA GLN A 403 42.21 3.40 21.35
C GLN A 403 43.05 4.69 21.63
N THR A 404 44.34 4.65 21.67
CA THR A 404 45.19 5.84 21.84
C THR A 404 46.16 6.03 20.69
N PRO A 405 46.51 7.25 20.28
CA PRO A 405 46.02 8.53 20.79
C PRO A 405 44.65 8.96 20.25
N TYR A 406 43.90 9.65 21.10
CA TYR A 406 42.65 10.30 20.69
C TYR A 406 42.95 11.58 19.91
N ASN A 407 42.09 11.87 18.93
CA ASN A 407 42.16 13.06 18.13
C ASN A 407 41.13 14.09 18.61
N SER A 408 41.48 15.36 18.59
CA SER A 408 40.58 16.47 18.88
C SER A 408 40.18 17.23 17.60
N ALA A 409 40.94 17.06 16.52
CA ALA A 409 40.76 17.82 15.29
C ALA A 409 39.41 17.62 14.65
N SER A 410 38.90 18.68 14.02
CA SER A 410 37.71 18.67 13.17
C SER A 410 38.07 19.14 11.77
N ALA A 411 37.44 18.60 10.77
CA ALA A 411 37.54 19.05 9.38
C ALA A 411 36.19 18.96 8.65
N GLU A 412 36.00 19.88 7.74
CA GLU A 412 34.83 20.04 6.93
C GLU A 412 35.09 19.53 5.51
N TYR A 413 34.08 18.84 4.93
CA TYR A 413 34.14 18.24 3.61
C TYR A 413 33.19 18.96 2.65
N ASP A 414 33.67 19.33 1.46
CA ASP A 414 32.92 20.06 0.44
C ASP A 414 32.44 19.17 -0.73
N GLY A 415 32.65 17.86 -0.65
CA GLY A 415 32.37 16.89 -1.72
C GLY A 415 33.59 16.63 -2.62
N SER A 416 34.77 17.21 -2.29
CA SER A 416 36.02 16.96 -3.03
C SER A 416 37.23 16.99 -2.14
N SER A 417 37.24 17.85 -1.14
CA SER A 417 38.41 18.09 -0.24
C SER A 417 38.00 18.37 1.20
N TRP A 418 38.92 18.06 2.12
CA TRP A 418 38.80 18.38 3.53
C TRP A 418 39.53 19.67 3.87
N THR A 419 38.83 20.55 4.55
CA THR A 419 39.42 21.77 5.13
C THR A 419 39.39 21.67 6.64
N ALA A 420 40.53 21.87 7.29
CA ALA A 420 40.60 21.84 8.75
C ALA A 420 39.69 22.92 9.35
N SER A 421 38.79 22.53 10.23
CA SER A 421 37.94 23.46 10.98
C SER A 421 38.78 24.18 12.06
N PRO A 422 38.52 25.46 12.31
CA PRO A 422 39.23 26.20 13.36
C PRO A 422 38.95 25.70 14.78
N GLY A 423 37.81 25.01 14.98
CA GLY A 423 37.40 24.41 16.27
C GLY A 423 37.91 23.00 16.46
N SER A 424 38.19 22.62 17.70
CA SER A 424 38.59 21.25 18.10
C SER A 424 37.80 20.79 19.31
N LEU A 425 37.53 19.48 19.38
CA LEU A 425 36.93 18.87 20.57
C LEU A 425 37.84 19.02 21.81
N SER A 426 37.30 19.35 22.95
CA SER A 426 38.01 19.47 24.21
C SER A 426 37.21 18.88 25.39
N PRO A 427 37.60 17.70 25.90
CA PRO A 427 38.74 16.87 25.52
C PRO A 427 38.62 16.14 24.18
N ALA A 428 39.74 15.65 23.66
CA ALA A 428 39.80 14.74 22.52
C ALA A 428 38.99 13.47 22.83
N LYS A 429 38.18 12.97 21.86
CA LYS A 429 37.31 11.80 22.07
C LYS A 429 36.95 11.03 20.79
N ALA A 430 36.56 9.78 20.96
CA ALA A 430 36.13 8.86 19.92
C ALA A 430 34.93 8.02 20.39
N TYR A 431 34.34 7.22 19.55
CA TYR A 431 33.28 6.23 19.89
C TYR A 431 32.03 6.82 20.55
N GLY A 432 31.71 8.07 20.35
CA GLY A 432 30.49 8.68 20.87
C GLY A 432 29.35 8.75 19.83
N ALA A 433 28.27 9.36 20.23
CA ALA A 433 27.09 9.54 19.42
C ALA A 433 27.12 10.88 18.67
N PRO A 434 27.21 10.89 17.32
CA PRO A 434 27.02 12.08 16.50
C PRO A 434 25.54 12.38 16.29
N SER A 435 25.16 13.67 16.30
CA SER A 435 23.86 14.17 15.86
C SER A 435 24.01 15.55 15.23
N GLY A 436 23.26 15.88 14.20
CA GLY A 436 23.30 17.19 13.55
C GLY A 436 23.90 17.20 12.15
N VAL A 437 24.21 18.40 11.67
CA VAL A 437 24.77 18.70 10.35
C VAL A 437 26.11 19.45 10.45
N GLN A 438 26.76 19.74 9.32
CA GLN A 438 28.08 20.38 9.29
C GLN A 438 28.16 21.67 10.15
N THR A 439 27.14 22.50 10.14
CA THR A 439 27.13 23.81 10.81
C THR A 439 26.40 23.82 12.16
N SER A 440 25.84 22.68 12.58
CA SER A 440 25.03 22.54 13.79
C SER A 440 25.08 21.09 14.26
N ALA A 441 26.11 20.73 15.03
CA ALA A 441 26.43 19.34 15.35
C ALA A 441 26.58 19.13 16.86
N LEU A 442 26.32 17.90 17.34
CA LEU A 442 26.45 17.50 18.73
C LEU A 442 27.32 16.24 18.83
N ALA A 443 28.36 16.29 19.64
CA ALA A 443 29.24 15.16 19.97
C ALA A 443 28.98 14.71 21.41
N THR A 444 28.24 13.59 21.57
CA THR A 444 27.77 13.12 22.87
C THR A 444 28.57 11.93 23.37
N GLY A 445 29.06 11.98 24.60
CA GLY A 445 29.77 10.90 25.28
C GLY A 445 31.03 10.44 24.55
N GLY A 446 31.26 9.13 24.50
CA GLY A 446 32.37 8.50 23.83
C GLY A 446 33.52 8.10 24.77
N ASP A 447 34.69 7.91 24.19
CA ASP A 447 35.93 7.52 24.87
C ASP A 447 36.97 8.63 24.71
N GLY A 448 37.79 8.91 25.76
CA GLY A 448 38.76 10.00 25.76
C GLY A 448 39.80 9.87 26.84
N PRO A 449 40.69 10.89 27.00
CA PRO A 449 41.77 10.89 28.00
C PRO A 449 41.28 10.57 29.40
N PRO A 450 42.10 10.09 30.28
CA PRO A 450 41.75 9.31 31.46
C PRO A 450 40.68 9.98 32.34
N ASN A 451 39.50 9.38 32.36
CA ASN A 451 38.55 9.56 33.42
C ASN A 451 38.91 8.59 34.55
N PRO A 452 39.32 9.06 35.73
CA PRO A 452 39.77 8.20 36.82
C PRO A 452 38.71 7.25 37.38
N THR A 453 37.42 7.50 37.04
CA THR A 453 36.30 6.69 37.50
C THR A 453 35.74 5.74 36.44
N SER A 454 36.00 6.00 35.16
CA SER A 454 35.60 5.13 34.03
C SER A 454 36.57 5.36 32.86
N PRO A 455 37.59 4.50 32.68
CA PRO A 455 38.69 4.74 31.75
C PRO A 455 38.29 4.77 30.27
N PHE A 456 37.05 4.44 29.94
CA PHE A 456 36.61 4.25 28.55
C PHE A 456 35.22 4.83 28.21
N ALA A 457 34.58 5.57 29.11
CA ALA A 457 33.27 6.13 28.81
C ALA A 457 33.06 7.50 29.46
N GLN A 458 32.51 8.45 28.72
CA GLN A 458 32.30 9.83 29.15
C GLN A 458 30.85 10.22 29.07
N ILE A 459 30.49 11.30 29.82
CA ILE A 459 29.17 11.95 29.76
C ILE A 459 29.24 13.24 28.97
N GLY A 460 30.41 13.81 28.74
CA GLY A 460 30.59 15.15 28.20
C GLY A 460 29.94 15.31 26.81
N VAL A 461 29.22 16.38 26.66
CA VAL A 461 28.54 16.76 25.38
C VAL A 461 29.14 18.07 24.89
N GLN A 462 29.38 18.14 23.59
CA GLN A 462 29.87 19.35 22.93
C GLN A 462 29.07 19.64 21.69
N SER A 463 28.68 20.91 21.48
CA SER A 463 28.04 21.42 20.29
C SER A 463 28.99 22.14 19.36
N TYR A 464 28.78 22.07 18.06
CA TYR A 464 29.48 22.79 17.01
C TYR A 464 28.54 23.72 16.29
N ASN A 465 28.96 24.99 16.15
CA ASN A 465 28.14 26.07 15.56
C ASN A 465 28.59 26.47 14.14
N GLY A 466 29.38 25.63 13.45
CA GLY A 466 29.98 25.92 12.16
C GLY A 466 31.39 26.58 12.25
N SER A 467 31.89 26.89 13.46
CA SER A 467 33.21 27.50 13.65
C SER A 467 33.93 27.04 14.91
N SER A 468 33.22 26.72 15.97
CA SER A 468 33.82 26.33 17.25
C SER A 468 32.99 25.30 18.00
N TRP A 469 33.66 24.51 18.84
CA TRP A 469 33.05 23.59 19.78
C TRP A 469 32.85 24.25 21.13
N SER A 470 31.69 24.07 21.76
CA SER A 470 31.35 24.50 23.12
C SER A 470 30.80 23.35 23.94
N SER A 471 31.03 23.38 25.27
CA SER A 471 30.46 22.38 26.18
C SER A 471 28.99 22.63 26.44
N GLU A 472 28.22 21.56 26.46
CA GLU A 472 26.78 21.54 26.71
C GLU A 472 26.43 20.76 27.98
N THR A 473 25.16 20.63 28.31
CA THR A 473 24.67 19.80 29.42
C THR A 473 25.09 18.34 29.22
N ASP A 474 25.74 17.77 30.18
CA ASP A 474 26.24 16.40 30.15
C ASP A 474 25.14 15.35 29.94
N TYR A 475 25.45 14.29 29.20
CA TYR A 475 24.56 13.13 29.04
C TYR A 475 24.33 12.45 30.40
N PRO A 476 23.13 11.91 30.69
CA PRO A 476 22.74 11.41 32.01
C PRO A 476 23.66 10.30 32.58
N THR A 477 24.31 9.52 31.72
CA THR A 477 25.15 8.41 32.11
C THR A 477 26.40 8.30 31.23
N ASN A 478 27.51 7.74 31.75
CA ASN A 478 28.68 7.43 30.90
C ASN A 478 28.26 6.51 29.73
N ILE A 479 28.61 6.87 28.51
CA ILE A 479 28.30 6.04 27.32
C ILE A 479 29.50 5.91 26.39
N TYR A 480 29.65 4.72 25.81
CA TYR A 480 30.67 4.33 24.84
C TYR A 480 30.04 3.50 23.72
N GLY A 481 30.38 3.79 22.46
CA GLY A 481 29.85 3.05 21.31
C GLY A 481 28.34 3.28 21.07
N ALA A 482 27.82 4.42 21.50
CA ALA A 482 26.45 4.85 21.23
C ALA A 482 26.35 5.53 19.87
N THR A 483 25.13 5.74 19.41
CA THR A 483 24.82 6.52 18.22
C THR A 483 23.69 7.49 18.48
N GLY A 484 23.46 8.42 17.54
CA GLY A 484 22.40 9.41 17.63
C GLY A 484 21.86 9.80 16.28
N ALA A 485 20.78 10.54 16.31
CA ALA A 485 20.15 11.19 15.17
C ALA A 485 19.66 12.59 15.58
N GLY A 486 19.40 13.41 14.59
CA GLY A 486 18.98 14.80 14.74
C GLY A 486 19.62 15.66 13.66
N VAL A 487 18.98 16.76 13.33
CA VAL A 487 19.44 17.67 12.27
C VAL A 487 20.01 18.99 12.81
N SER A 488 20.16 19.10 14.13
CA SER A 488 20.74 20.28 14.79
C SER A 488 21.32 19.93 16.15
N GLU A 489 22.15 20.84 16.70
CA GLU A 489 22.66 20.78 18.06
C GLU A 489 21.61 21.01 19.15
N THR A 490 20.42 21.43 18.77
CA THR A 490 19.31 21.72 19.72
C THR A 490 18.20 20.68 19.73
N ALA A 491 18.28 19.66 18.85
CA ALA A 491 17.28 18.60 18.77
C ALA A 491 17.97 17.28 18.36
N ALA A 492 18.26 16.43 19.33
CA ALA A 492 18.94 15.17 19.12
C ALA A 492 18.34 14.04 19.95
N VAL A 493 18.39 12.83 19.44
CA VAL A 493 18.13 11.61 20.19
C VAL A 493 19.38 10.73 20.18
N VAL A 494 19.72 10.15 21.32
CA VAL A 494 20.90 9.28 21.51
C VAL A 494 20.46 7.96 22.16
N TRP A 495 20.99 6.85 21.65
CA TRP A 495 20.66 5.51 22.17
C TRP A 495 21.83 4.53 22.05
N GLY A 496 21.69 3.38 22.71
CA GLY A 496 22.66 2.30 22.68
C GLY A 496 23.94 2.59 23.43
N GLY A 497 25.01 1.90 23.05
CA GLY A 497 26.28 1.94 23.73
C GLY A 497 26.34 1.08 24.98
N THR A 498 27.44 1.22 25.73
CA THR A 498 27.66 0.55 27.03
C THR A 498 28.00 1.56 28.13
N ALA A 499 27.62 1.26 29.37
CA ALA A 499 27.90 2.08 30.52
C ALA A 499 28.10 1.21 31.78
N PRO A 500 29.29 1.21 32.42
CA PRO A 500 30.62 1.56 31.94
C PRO A 500 31.20 0.48 31.00
N TYR A 501 32.31 0.76 30.34
CA TYR A 501 33.02 -0.23 29.50
C TYR A 501 34.06 -1.04 30.31
N PRO A 502 34.23 -2.37 30.10
CA PRO A 502 33.32 -3.26 29.40
C PRO A 502 32.11 -3.59 30.27
N GLY A 503 30.94 -3.09 29.90
CA GLY A 503 29.72 -3.17 30.72
C GLY A 503 28.50 -3.74 30.02
N THR A 504 27.39 -3.61 30.69
CA THR A 504 26.09 -3.96 30.13
C THR A 504 25.70 -2.95 29.08
N PRO A 505 24.95 -3.38 28.02
CA PRO A 505 24.36 -2.45 27.07
C PRO A 505 23.53 -1.39 27.80
N ASN A 506 23.69 -0.13 27.38
CA ASN A 506 22.88 0.97 27.88
C ASN A 506 21.44 0.82 27.33
N PRO A 507 20.43 0.62 28.18
CA PRO A 507 19.07 0.47 27.72
C PRO A 507 18.40 1.80 27.36
N ASN A 508 19.02 2.93 27.68
CA ASN A 508 18.37 4.22 27.59
C ASN A 508 18.36 4.77 26.17
N THR A 509 17.21 5.34 25.79
CA THR A 509 17.07 6.34 24.74
C THR A 509 16.88 7.68 25.43
N ALA A 510 17.58 8.72 24.99
CA ALA A 510 17.44 10.05 25.60
C ALA A 510 17.36 11.13 24.53
N ASP A 511 16.43 12.06 24.72
CA ASP A 511 16.19 13.21 23.86
C ASP A 511 16.85 14.46 24.43
N TYR A 512 17.45 15.26 23.56
CA TYR A 512 18.04 16.56 23.86
C TYR A 512 17.23 17.68 23.23
N ASN A 513 16.85 18.68 24.02
CA ASN A 513 16.01 19.82 23.58
C ASN A 513 16.82 21.13 23.42
N GLY A 514 18.15 21.05 23.34
CA GLY A 514 19.03 22.21 23.28
C GLY A 514 19.46 22.76 24.64
N SER A 515 18.95 22.21 25.73
CA SER A 515 19.32 22.63 27.09
C SER A 515 19.39 21.50 28.10
N ALA A 516 18.60 20.45 27.93
CA ALA A 516 18.51 19.33 28.86
C ALA A 516 18.25 18.00 28.15
N TRP A 517 18.69 16.92 28.77
CA TRP A 517 18.42 15.56 28.37
C TRP A 517 17.19 15.00 29.09
N THR A 518 16.31 14.34 28.38
CA THR A 518 15.19 13.57 28.91
C THR A 518 15.35 12.11 28.57
N VAL A 519 15.49 11.24 29.57
CA VAL A 519 15.54 9.79 29.36
C VAL A 519 14.13 9.30 29.10
N VAL A 520 13.95 8.65 27.96
CA VAL A 520 12.65 8.10 27.53
C VAL A 520 12.45 6.71 28.13
N ALA A 521 11.25 6.41 28.57
CA ALA A 521 10.91 5.15 29.23
C ALA A 521 10.99 3.90 28.32
N LYS A 522 11.23 4.07 27.01
CA LYS A 522 11.31 3.00 26.01
C LYS A 522 12.73 2.81 25.52
N SER A 523 13.18 1.57 25.56
CA SER A 523 14.53 1.18 25.18
C SER A 523 14.51 0.41 23.86
N ILE A 524 15.59 0.58 23.06
CA ILE A 524 15.80 -0.26 21.87
C ILE A 524 15.94 -1.76 22.25
N VAL A 525 16.33 -2.08 23.49
CA VAL A 525 16.39 -3.45 24.00
C VAL A 525 14.99 -4.06 24.15
N ASP A 526 13.95 -3.26 24.34
CA ASP A 526 12.57 -3.72 24.48
C ASP A 526 12.04 -4.44 23.22
N VAL A 527 12.65 -4.19 22.06
CA VAL A 527 12.32 -4.85 20.79
C VAL A 527 13.29 -5.99 20.43
N GLY A 528 14.03 -6.50 21.41
CA GLY A 528 14.94 -7.64 21.25
C GLY A 528 16.32 -7.30 20.69
N ALA A 529 16.66 -6.02 20.60
CA ALA A 529 17.98 -5.58 20.15
C ALA A 529 19.05 -5.98 21.18
N SER A 530 19.89 -6.95 20.85
CA SER A 530 21.06 -7.35 21.63
C SER A 530 22.31 -6.64 21.09
N ASN A 531 23.31 -6.45 21.96
CA ASN A 531 24.61 -5.85 21.58
C ASN A 531 24.51 -4.48 20.89
N GLN A 532 23.82 -3.54 21.51
CA GLN A 532 23.64 -2.17 21.02
C GLN A 532 24.88 -1.27 21.20
N ARG A 533 26.07 -1.85 21.23
CA ARG A 533 27.34 -1.14 21.15
C ARG A 533 27.79 -1.07 19.68
N ASP A 534 28.44 0.03 19.33
CA ASP A 534 28.95 0.27 17.97
C ASP A 534 27.84 0.21 16.89
N VAL A 535 26.61 0.62 17.24
CA VAL A 535 25.50 0.80 16.31
C VAL A 535 25.67 2.06 15.46
N GLN A 536 24.99 2.11 14.34
CA GLN A 536 24.93 3.31 13.50
C GLN A 536 23.51 3.84 13.42
N GLY A 537 23.37 5.16 13.45
CA GLY A 537 22.11 5.85 13.25
C GLY A 537 21.90 6.29 11.80
N THR A 538 20.66 6.55 11.45
CA THR A 538 20.29 7.27 10.22
C THR A 538 20.52 8.75 10.47
N ASN A 539 21.75 9.22 10.28
CA ASN A 539 22.21 10.54 10.71
C ASN A 539 21.68 11.73 9.92
N GLN A 540 20.89 11.51 8.87
CA GLN A 540 20.11 12.53 8.17
C GLN A 540 18.61 12.51 8.53
N ALA A 541 18.25 11.79 9.59
CA ALA A 541 16.89 11.69 10.08
C ALA A 541 16.65 12.68 11.24
N PRO A 542 15.43 13.23 11.40
CA PRO A 542 15.06 14.02 12.57
C PRO A 542 15.11 13.14 13.83
N SER A 543 15.30 13.76 14.99
CA SER A 543 15.30 13.06 16.29
C SER A 543 14.01 12.29 16.58
N SER A 544 12.90 12.79 16.09
CA SER A 544 11.57 12.17 16.26
C SER A 544 11.28 10.98 15.34
N LEU A 545 12.11 10.76 14.29
CA LEU A 545 11.91 9.65 13.35
C LEU A 545 13.24 9.21 12.75
N CYS A 546 13.86 8.20 13.34
CA CYS A 546 15.19 7.75 12.95
C CYS A 546 15.35 6.24 13.06
N GLY A 547 16.48 5.70 12.55
CA GLY A 547 16.79 4.28 12.55
C GLY A 547 18.12 3.95 13.21
N SER A 548 18.18 2.76 13.78
CA SER A 548 19.39 2.15 14.34
C SER A 548 19.72 0.86 13.59
N MET A 549 20.94 0.73 13.09
CA MET A 549 21.37 -0.42 12.30
C MET A 549 22.63 -1.07 12.85
N GLY A 550 22.72 -2.41 12.72
CA GLY A 550 23.88 -3.20 13.08
C GLY A 550 24.14 -3.28 14.57
N GLY A 551 25.41 -3.31 14.91
CA GLY A 551 25.94 -3.43 16.27
C GLY A 551 27.06 -4.45 16.37
N ASN A 552 27.69 -4.51 17.55
CA ASN A 552 28.81 -5.41 17.79
C ASN A 552 28.43 -6.89 17.65
N SER A 553 29.39 -7.74 17.44
CA SER A 553 29.26 -9.22 17.37
C SER A 553 28.38 -9.73 16.20
N GLY A 554 28.29 -8.99 15.10
CA GLY A 554 27.59 -9.43 13.90
C GLY A 554 26.08 -9.20 13.93
N ALA A 555 25.59 -8.26 14.74
CA ALA A 555 24.17 -7.92 14.77
C ALA A 555 23.68 -7.40 13.40
N VAL A 556 22.56 -7.93 12.93
CA VAL A 556 21.94 -7.61 11.64
C VAL A 556 20.71 -6.71 11.79
N GLY A 557 20.30 -6.40 13.02
CA GLY A 557 19.05 -5.67 13.30
C GLY A 557 19.01 -4.29 12.67
N PHE A 558 17.82 -3.94 12.17
CA PHE A 558 17.46 -2.58 11.84
C PHE A 558 16.18 -2.21 12.58
N TYR A 559 16.20 -1.07 13.25
CA TYR A 559 15.15 -0.65 14.18
C TYR A 559 14.76 0.80 13.90
N GLN A 560 13.50 1.10 14.08
CA GLN A 560 12.90 2.42 13.90
C GLN A 560 12.50 3.02 15.25
N TRP A 561 12.83 4.28 15.47
CA TRP A 561 12.30 5.16 16.51
C TRP A 561 11.26 6.11 15.93
N ASN A 562 10.11 6.26 16.56
CA ASN A 562 9.02 7.14 16.14
C ASN A 562 8.62 8.17 17.22
N ASP A 563 9.60 8.63 18.00
CA ASP A 563 9.44 9.56 19.12
C ASP A 563 8.73 8.97 20.36
N THR A 564 8.27 7.74 20.27
CA THR A 564 7.48 7.13 21.35
C THR A 564 7.96 5.71 21.67
N VAL A 565 8.22 4.91 20.65
CA VAL A 565 8.59 3.50 20.78
C VAL A 565 9.58 3.08 19.70
N TRP A 566 10.39 2.07 20.02
CA TRP A 566 11.18 1.34 19.04
C TRP A 566 10.36 0.22 18.40
N SER A 567 10.55 -0.02 17.11
CA SER A 567 9.98 -1.14 16.37
C SER A 567 11.03 -1.75 15.43
N THR A 568 10.81 -3.01 15.05
CA THR A 568 11.71 -3.75 14.15
C THR A 568 11.39 -3.47 12.70
N LEU A 569 12.43 -3.32 11.89
CA LEU A 569 12.41 -3.28 10.43
C LEU A 569 13.11 -4.51 9.86
N PRO A 570 13.06 -4.77 8.54
CA PRO A 570 13.79 -5.86 7.92
C PRO A 570 15.28 -5.84 8.24
N ASN A 571 15.86 -6.98 8.61
CA ASN A 571 17.26 -7.11 8.97
C ASN A 571 18.18 -6.95 7.73
N MET A 572 19.38 -6.42 7.95
CA MET A 572 20.48 -6.46 6.98
C MET A 572 20.88 -7.91 6.67
N GLY A 573 21.46 -8.14 5.50
CA GLY A 573 22.04 -9.44 5.12
C GLY A 573 23.33 -9.73 5.86
N THR A 574 24.16 -8.70 6.09
CA THR A 574 25.43 -8.80 6.80
C THR A 574 25.47 -7.86 8.00
N GLY A 575 25.55 -8.42 9.18
CA GLY A 575 25.62 -7.63 10.41
C GLY A 575 27.02 -7.17 10.76
N GLY A 576 27.13 -6.38 11.83
CA GLY A 576 28.38 -5.96 12.42
C GLY A 576 28.47 -4.46 12.74
N ASP A 577 29.67 -4.03 13.18
CA ASP A 577 29.99 -2.62 13.37
C ASP A 577 30.25 -1.97 12.00
N ARG A 578 29.17 -1.51 11.36
CA ARG A 578 29.15 -0.95 10.00
C ARG A 578 29.28 0.58 10.04
N GLY A 579 29.82 1.20 8.99
CA GLY A 579 29.52 2.59 8.70
C GLY A 579 28.05 2.74 8.28
N GLY A 580 27.43 3.87 8.54
CA GLY A 580 26.03 4.08 8.20
C GLY A 580 25.71 5.53 7.86
N ALA A 581 24.68 5.71 7.02
CA ALA A 581 24.16 7.00 6.60
C ALA A 581 22.68 6.88 6.16
N GLY A 582 22.08 7.99 5.80
CA GLY A 582 20.76 8.02 5.20
C GLY A 582 19.63 8.43 6.15
N THR A 583 18.42 8.18 5.67
CA THR A 583 17.18 8.41 6.40
C THR A 583 16.55 7.08 6.81
N LEU A 584 15.46 7.13 7.57
CA LEU A 584 14.73 5.93 7.96
C LEU A 584 14.18 5.15 6.75
N THR A 585 13.76 5.85 5.70
CA THR A 585 13.14 5.26 4.50
C THR A 585 14.15 4.85 3.42
N ALA A 586 15.39 5.37 3.52
CA ALA A 586 16.48 5.14 2.58
C ALA A 586 17.82 5.19 3.32
N ALA A 587 18.18 4.08 3.99
CA ALA A 587 19.42 3.94 4.74
C ALA A 587 20.48 3.17 3.95
N ILE A 588 21.75 3.39 4.30
CA ILE A 588 22.89 2.68 3.74
C ILE A 588 23.82 2.22 4.87
N ALA A 589 24.28 0.98 4.80
CA ALA A 589 25.28 0.40 5.70
C ALA A 589 26.47 -0.10 4.89
N PHE A 590 27.70 0.28 5.27
CA PHE A 590 28.88 -0.02 4.48
C PHE A 590 30.11 -0.35 5.32
N GLY A 591 31.03 -1.15 4.77
CA GLY A 591 32.26 -1.58 5.43
C GLY A 591 32.00 -2.25 6.78
N GLY A 592 32.92 -2.09 7.71
CA GLY A 592 32.75 -2.48 9.10
C GLY A 592 33.42 -3.78 9.50
N TYR A 593 33.13 -4.25 10.71
CA TYR A 593 33.67 -5.46 11.32
C TYR A 593 32.57 -6.54 11.47
N HIS A 594 32.88 -7.76 11.05
CA HIS A 594 32.06 -8.94 11.30
C HIS A 594 32.94 -10.07 11.87
N PRO A 595 32.48 -10.88 12.85
CA PRO A 595 33.32 -11.91 13.50
C PRO A 595 33.94 -12.94 12.55
N GLY A 596 33.28 -13.30 11.47
CA GLY A 596 33.79 -14.24 10.47
C GLY A 596 34.63 -13.61 9.35
N THR A 597 34.57 -12.29 9.19
CA THR A 597 35.29 -11.53 8.18
C THR A 597 35.63 -10.16 8.75
N PRO A 598 36.81 -10.00 9.33
CA PRO A 598 37.12 -8.87 10.21
C PRO A 598 37.07 -7.48 9.58
N ARG A 599 37.14 -7.36 8.28
CA ARG A 599 36.93 -6.09 7.54
C ARG A 599 36.08 -6.36 6.32
N LEU A 600 35.11 -5.50 6.10
CA LEU A 600 34.14 -5.62 5.03
C LEU A 600 34.35 -4.53 3.98
N THR A 601 34.11 -4.88 2.72
CA THR A 601 33.84 -3.95 1.62
C THR A 601 32.37 -3.79 1.35
N ALA A 602 31.56 -4.72 1.83
CA ALA A 602 30.14 -4.83 1.51
C ALA A 602 29.36 -3.54 1.85
N THR A 603 28.50 -3.17 0.94
CA THR A 603 27.48 -2.12 1.10
C THR A 603 26.11 -2.76 0.97
N GLU A 604 25.19 -2.34 1.81
CA GLU A 604 23.78 -2.71 1.74
C GLU A 604 22.92 -1.46 1.82
N GLU A 605 21.86 -1.42 1.02
CA GLU A 605 20.92 -0.32 0.89
C GLU A 605 19.54 -0.76 1.33
N TYR A 606 18.92 0.04 2.18
CA TYR A 606 17.55 -0.15 2.63
C TYR A 606 16.61 0.72 1.83
N SER A 607 15.56 0.11 1.30
CA SER A 607 14.41 0.82 0.72
C SER A 607 13.16 0.50 1.51
N GLU A 608 12.45 1.53 1.94
CA GLU A 608 11.13 1.36 2.55
C GLU A 608 10.16 0.72 1.56
N GLY A 609 9.26 -0.11 2.08
CA GLY A 609 8.19 -0.67 1.29
C GLY A 609 7.26 0.41 0.75
N THR A 610 6.88 0.29 -0.52
CA THR A 610 5.93 1.21 -1.16
C THR A 610 4.63 0.50 -1.48
N SER A 611 3.51 1.23 -1.39
CA SER A 611 2.24 0.82 -1.94
C SER A 611 1.89 1.79 -3.07
N THR A 612 1.90 1.28 -4.29
CA THR A 612 1.54 2.06 -5.47
C THR A 612 0.16 1.63 -5.94
N ALA A 613 -0.79 2.56 -5.94
CA ALA A 613 -2.10 2.33 -6.54
C ALA A 613 -1.94 2.19 -8.05
N ASN A 614 -2.29 1.03 -8.59
CA ASN A 614 -2.46 0.87 -10.02
C ASN A 614 -3.84 1.46 -10.37
N ILE A 615 -3.85 2.75 -10.70
CA ILE A 615 -5.02 3.37 -11.29
C ILE A 615 -5.00 2.92 -12.75
N ASP A 616 -5.90 2.01 -13.11
CA ASP A 616 -6.22 1.80 -14.51
C ASP A 616 -6.88 3.09 -15.01
N ASN A 617 -6.10 3.93 -15.65
CA ASN A 617 -6.62 5.04 -16.40
C ASN A 617 -7.38 4.46 -17.58
N PHE A 618 -8.69 4.30 -17.44
CA PHE A 618 -9.56 4.13 -18.58
C PHE A 618 -9.52 5.44 -19.37
N THR A 619 -8.64 5.50 -20.36
CA THR A 619 -8.76 6.49 -21.41
C THR A 619 -10.02 6.13 -22.19
N THR A 620 -11.08 6.89 -21.99
CA THR A 620 -12.22 6.89 -22.91
C THR A 620 -11.70 7.30 -24.29
N SER A 621 -11.63 6.33 -25.20
CA SER A 621 -11.56 6.59 -26.64
C SER A 621 -12.95 6.70 -27.22
#